data_cc549e127ba7daa3a6e54e0e1e37440e
#
_entry.id   cc549e127ba7daa3a6e54e0e1e37440e
#
_cell.length_a   1.000
_cell.length_b   1.000
_cell.length_c   1.000
_cell.angle_alpha   90.00
_cell.angle_beta   90.00
_cell.angle_gamma   90.00
#
_symmetry.space_group_name_H-M   'P 1'
#
loop_
_entity.id
_entity.type
_entity.pdbx_description
1 polymer ?
#
loop_
_entity_poly.entity_id
_entity_poly.type
_entity_poly.pdbx_seq_one_letter_code
_entity_poly.pdbx_strand_id
1 'polypeptide(L)'
;TQIFEEDNNTLIYDFTKNKEKYLVASGGKGGLGNLRFKSSTNRAPRKKTNGKAGEEFWIWLQLKVIADVGIIGKPNAGKSSLLAALTRAKPKIANYPFTTINPNLGVTYYDGKEVTLADIPGLVEGAHKGVGLGDKFLRHIERCKMLLHLIDLSEKDLINSYKKIKLELLSYDKILDKKKEIIFFNKSDLLEKNDIDKK
;
A
#
# COMPACT_ATOMS: atom_id res chain seq x y z
N THR A 1 4.59 -5.38 4.88
CA THR A 1 5.79 -4.59 5.23
C THR A 1 7.01 -5.45 5.01
N GLN A 2 8.00 -4.90 4.35
CA GLN A 2 9.27 -5.59 4.09
C GLN A 2 10.38 -4.95 4.91
N ILE A 3 11.31 -5.80 5.37
CA ILE A 3 12.55 -5.38 6.02
C ILE A 3 13.68 -5.71 5.06
N PHE A 4 14.51 -4.72 4.77
CA PHE A 4 15.72 -4.87 3.95
C PHE A 4 16.96 -4.57 4.78
N GLU A 5 18.09 -5.12 4.36
CA GLU A 5 19.41 -4.77 4.90
C GLU A 5 19.76 -3.30 4.59
N GLU A 6 20.88 -2.84 5.10
CA GLU A 6 21.41 -1.49 4.91
C GLU A 6 21.58 -1.12 3.42
N ASP A 7 21.83 -2.09 2.57
CA ASP A 7 21.96 -1.93 1.11
C ASP A 7 20.62 -1.63 0.39
N ASN A 8 19.49 -1.72 1.10
CA ASN A 8 18.12 -1.53 0.60
C ASN A 8 17.73 -2.45 -0.57
N ASN A 9 18.48 -3.51 -0.80
CA ASN A 9 18.25 -4.49 -1.87
C ASN A 9 18.03 -5.90 -1.35
N THR A 10 18.77 -6.28 -0.29
CA THR A 10 18.68 -7.61 0.29
C THR A 10 17.47 -7.69 1.23
N LEU A 11 16.48 -8.51 0.86
CA LEU A 11 15.26 -8.70 1.66
C LEU A 11 15.57 -9.62 2.86
N ILE A 12 15.41 -9.11 4.08
CA ILE A 12 15.53 -9.88 5.31
C ILE A 12 14.23 -10.63 5.60
N TYR A 13 13.10 -9.90 5.57
CA TYR A 13 11.79 -10.48 5.92
C TYR A 13 10.64 -9.72 5.28
N ASP A 14 9.54 -10.45 4.93
CA ASP A 14 8.30 -9.85 4.44
C ASP A 14 7.12 -10.23 5.33
N PHE A 15 6.56 -9.24 6.03
CA PHE A 15 5.36 -9.41 6.84
C PHE A 15 4.12 -9.54 5.94
N THR A 16 3.59 -10.74 5.85
CA THR A 16 2.41 -11.05 5.06
C THR A 16 1.13 -11.13 5.88
N LYS A 17 1.26 -11.41 7.20
CA LYS A 17 0.14 -11.58 8.12
C LYS A 17 0.08 -10.46 9.15
N ASN A 18 -1.13 -10.19 9.65
CA ASN A 18 -1.32 -9.22 10.73
C ASN A 18 -0.77 -9.77 12.06
N LYS A 19 -0.15 -8.90 12.87
CA LYS A 19 0.46 -9.23 14.17
C LYS A 19 1.63 -10.23 14.11
N GLU A 20 2.19 -10.46 12.94
CA GLU A 20 3.40 -11.25 12.77
C GLU A 20 4.59 -10.57 13.46
N LYS A 21 5.50 -11.35 14.03
CA LYS A 21 6.69 -10.85 14.72
C LYS A 21 7.92 -11.51 14.12
N TYR A 22 8.95 -10.73 13.90
CA TYR A 22 10.25 -11.17 13.44
C TYR A 22 11.35 -10.59 14.31
N LEU A 23 12.27 -11.43 14.80
CA LEU A 23 13.40 -10.99 15.58
C LEU A 23 14.50 -10.52 14.63
N VAL A 24 14.74 -9.24 14.58
CA VAL A 24 15.72 -8.65 13.67
C VAL A 24 17.12 -8.67 14.27
N ALA A 25 17.25 -8.34 15.55
CA ALA A 25 18.53 -8.29 16.24
C ALA A 25 18.41 -8.93 17.63
N SER A 26 19.44 -9.63 18.05
CA SER A 26 19.49 -10.29 19.35
C SER A 26 20.14 -9.38 20.40
N GLY A 27 19.52 -9.29 21.56
CA GLY A 27 20.10 -8.57 22.70
C GLY A 27 21.34 -9.25 23.23
N GLY A 28 22.27 -8.46 23.74
CA GLY A 28 23.47 -8.97 24.38
C GLY A 28 23.19 -9.72 25.70
N LYS A 29 24.03 -10.67 26.02
CA LYS A 29 23.91 -11.41 27.28
C LYS A 29 24.42 -10.59 28.45
N GLY A 30 23.60 -10.41 29.48
CA GLY A 30 23.98 -9.70 30.70
C GLY A 30 25.18 -10.34 31.39
N GLY A 31 26.01 -9.51 32.03
CA GLY A 31 27.12 -9.95 32.86
C GLY A 31 26.64 -10.56 34.20
N LEU A 32 27.51 -11.31 34.84
CA LEU A 32 27.28 -11.87 36.16
C LEU A 32 27.69 -10.85 37.21
N GLY A 33 26.76 -10.51 38.11
CA GLY A 33 27.05 -9.68 39.28
C GLY A 33 27.85 -10.41 40.35
N ASN A 34 28.36 -9.68 41.32
CA ASN A 34 29.22 -10.16 42.39
C ASN A 34 28.60 -11.30 43.21
N LEU A 35 27.28 -11.31 43.38
CA LEU A 35 26.58 -12.36 44.14
C LEU A 35 26.84 -13.77 43.56
N ARG A 36 27.02 -13.89 42.25
CA ARG A 36 27.33 -15.18 41.59
C ARG A 36 28.72 -15.74 41.90
N PHE A 37 29.60 -14.91 42.46
CA PHE A 37 30.97 -15.28 42.84
C PHE A 37 31.13 -15.46 44.36
N LYS A 38 30.03 -15.42 45.12
CA LYS A 38 30.02 -15.68 46.56
C LYS A 38 30.37 -17.16 46.82
N SER A 39 31.29 -17.37 47.75
CA SER A 39 31.70 -18.69 48.25
C SER A 39 31.77 -18.69 49.77
N SER A 40 32.00 -19.87 50.40
CA SER A 40 32.16 -20.00 51.82
C SER A 40 33.35 -19.21 52.35
N THR A 41 34.42 -19.11 51.58
CA THR A 41 35.65 -18.39 51.91
C THR A 41 35.64 -16.91 51.53
N ASN A 42 34.78 -16.51 50.51
CA ASN A 42 34.64 -15.12 50.09
C ASN A 42 33.16 -14.74 50.07
N ARG A 43 32.65 -14.21 51.18
CA ARG A 43 31.25 -13.84 51.37
C ARG A 43 30.86 -12.53 50.69
N ALA A 44 31.83 -11.65 50.37
CA ALA A 44 31.60 -10.37 49.73
C ALA A 44 32.54 -10.14 48.51
N PRO A 45 32.41 -10.92 47.45
CA PRO A 45 33.30 -10.80 46.29
C PRO A 45 33.07 -9.45 45.57
N ARG A 46 34.16 -8.85 45.11
CA ARG A 46 34.16 -7.66 44.26
C ARG A 46 34.26 -7.99 42.75
N LYS A 47 34.27 -9.29 42.42
CA LYS A 47 34.37 -9.77 41.04
C LYS A 47 33.02 -9.68 40.34
N LYS A 48 33.04 -9.20 39.12
CA LYS A 48 31.90 -9.19 38.19
C LYS A 48 32.38 -9.57 36.79
N THR A 49 31.50 -9.99 35.93
CA THR A 49 31.76 -10.10 34.48
C THR A 49 31.00 -9.05 33.74
N ASN A 50 31.59 -8.51 32.71
CA ASN A 50 30.87 -7.61 31.79
C ASN A 50 29.87 -8.41 30.95
N GLY A 51 28.76 -7.78 30.53
CA GLY A 51 27.87 -8.34 29.55
C GLY A 51 28.51 -8.40 28.16
N LYS A 52 27.86 -9.08 27.26
CA LYS A 52 28.20 -9.03 25.82
C LYS A 52 27.33 -7.98 25.15
N ALA A 53 27.89 -7.26 24.21
CA ALA A 53 27.11 -6.34 23.35
C ALA A 53 26.03 -7.11 22.58
N GLY A 54 24.92 -6.49 22.33
CA GLY A 54 23.89 -7.00 21.42
C GLY A 54 24.28 -6.76 19.96
N GLU A 55 23.49 -7.31 19.08
CA GLU A 55 23.58 -7.02 17.65
C GLU A 55 23.00 -5.63 17.36
N GLU A 56 23.65 -4.86 16.51
CA GLU A 56 23.22 -3.52 16.09
C GLU A 56 23.55 -3.35 14.61
N PHE A 57 22.53 -3.01 13.81
CA PHE A 57 22.68 -2.74 12.40
C PHE A 57 21.53 -1.89 11.87
N TRP A 58 21.75 -1.26 10.72
CA TRP A 58 20.75 -0.45 10.04
C TRP A 58 19.85 -1.33 9.18
N ILE A 59 18.55 -1.02 9.19
CA ILE A 59 17.56 -1.68 8.35
C ILE A 59 16.67 -0.66 7.66
N TRP A 60 16.18 -1.03 6.47
CA TRP A 60 15.15 -0.30 5.78
C TRP A 60 13.80 -0.98 6.00
N LEU A 61 12.80 -0.18 6.40
CA LEU A 61 11.42 -0.64 6.51
C LEU A 61 10.60 -0.08 5.35
N GLN A 62 10.10 -0.94 4.49
CA GLN A 62 9.25 -0.57 3.36
C GLN A 62 7.80 -0.95 3.63
N LEU A 63 6.93 0.04 3.84
CA LEU A 63 5.49 -0.20 3.96
C LEU A 63 4.87 -0.34 2.57
N LYS A 64 4.27 -1.50 2.27
CA LYS A 64 3.67 -1.79 0.96
C LYS A 64 2.23 -1.29 0.78
N VAL A 65 1.51 -0.97 1.85
CA VAL A 65 0.13 -0.48 1.76
C VAL A 65 0.15 1.01 1.44
N ILE A 66 -0.49 1.42 0.35
CA ILE A 66 -0.64 2.83 -0.05
C ILE A 66 -1.99 3.38 0.39
N ALA A 67 -3.07 2.61 0.15
CA ALA A 67 -4.43 3.01 0.47
C ALA A 67 -5.33 1.80 0.74
N ASP A 68 -6.45 2.04 1.41
CA ASP A 68 -7.48 1.02 1.57
C ASP A 68 -8.23 0.79 0.25
N VAL A 69 -8.52 1.88 -0.47
CA VAL A 69 -9.25 1.85 -1.73
C VAL A 69 -8.46 2.57 -2.82
N GLY A 70 -8.16 1.89 -3.91
CA GLY A 70 -7.63 2.48 -5.12
C GLY A 70 -8.75 2.82 -6.10
N ILE A 71 -8.86 4.08 -6.53
CA ILE A 71 -9.84 4.51 -7.53
C ILE A 71 -9.20 4.36 -8.90
N ILE A 72 -9.82 3.52 -9.74
CA ILE A 72 -9.39 3.24 -11.11
C ILE A 72 -10.49 3.61 -12.10
N GLY A 73 -10.13 3.76 -13.36
CA GLY A 73 -11.07 4.08 -14.43
C GLY A 73 -10.42 4.91 -15.52
N LYS A 74 -11.08 5.07 -16.64
CA LYS A 74 -10.61 5.86 -17.77
C LYS A 74 -10.30 7.33 -17.41
N PRO A 75 -9.49 8.03 -18.21
CA PRO A 75 -9.36 9.48 -18.11
C PRO A 75 -10.74 10.14 -18.13
N ASN A 76 -10.92 11.20 -17.37
CA ASN A 76 -12.16 11.98 -17.26
C ASN A 76 -13.38 11.21 -16.72
N ALA A 77 -13.26 9.99 -16.24
CA ALA A 77 -14.37 9.30 -15.57
C ALA A 77 -14.81 9.95 -14.23
N GLY A 78 -14.07 10.96 -13.75
CA GLY A 78 -14.41 11.70 -12.54
C GLY A 78 -13.70 11.23 -11.27
N LYS A 79 -12.62 10.46 -11.38
CA LYS A 79 -11.87 9.90 -10.23
C LYS A 79 -11.41 10.96 -9.22
N SER A 80 -10.73 11.99 -9.70
CA SER A 80 -10.21 13.07 -8.84
C SER A 80 -11.34 13.91 -8.25
N SER A 81 -12.46 14.09 -8.98
CA SER A 81 -13.65 14.77 -8.48
C SER A 81 -14.32 13.97 -7.36
N LEU A 82 -14.43 12.65 -7.54
CA LEU A 82 -14.95 11.76 -6.51
C LEU A 82 -14.07 11.78 -5.26
N LEU A 83 -12.75 11.69 -5.43
CA LEU A 83 -11.79 11.78 -4.32
C LEU A 83 -11.97 13.09 -3.56
N ALA A 84 -12.04 14.23 -4.28
CA ALA A 84 -12.22 15.55 -3.65
C ALA A 84 -13.56 15.66 -2.91
N ALA A 85 -14.63 15.05 -3.41
CA ALA A 85 -15.95 15.07 -2.79
C ALA A 85 -16.02 14.20 -1.52
N LEU A 86 -15.33 13.07 -1.51
CA LEU A 86 -15.33 12.14 -0.37
C LEU A 86 -14.38 12.55 0.76
N THR A 87 -13.39 13.38 0.48
CA THR A 87 -12.38 13.77 1.46
C THR A 87 -12.69 15.12 2.08
N ARG A 88 -12.64 15.23 3.41
CA ARG A 88 -12.87 16.50 4.13
C ARG A 88 -11.72 17.50 3.98
N ALA A 89 -10.53 17.02 3.70
CA ALA A 89 -9.35 17.85 3.46
C ALA A 89 -8.99 17.81 1.97
N LYS A 90 -8.29 18.86 1.47
CA LYS A 90 -7.77 18.82 0.11
C LYS A 90 -6.89 17.58 -0.07
N PRO A 91 -7.10 16.77 -1.14
CA PRO A 91 -6.25 15.63 -1.42
C PRO A 91 -4.78 16.04 -1.44
N LYS A 92 -3.94 15.26 -0.79
CA LYS A 92 -2.49 15.51 -0.77
C LYS A 92 -1.81 14.66 -1.82
N ILE A 93 -0.94 15.28 -2.60
CA ILE A 93 -0.03 14.55 -3.48
C ILE A 93 1.02 13.88 -2.58
N ALA A 94 1.08 12.56 -2.63
CA ALA A 94 2.06 11.82 -1.85
C ALA A 94 3.28 11.48 -2.71
N ASN A 95 4.44 11.97 -2.29
CA ASN A 95 5.72 11.65 -2.92
C ASN A 95 6.24 10.33 -2.35
N TYR A 96 6.06 9.25 -3.08
CA TYR A 96 6.68 7.98 -2.74
C TYR A 96 8.02 7.83 -3.50
N PRO A 97 9.12 7.47 -2.82
CA PRO A 97 10.47 7.44 -3.43
C PRO A 97 10.60 6.44 -4.58
N PHE A 98 9.62 5.54 -4.75
CA PHE A 98 9.59 4.52 -5.79
C PHE A 98 8.60 4.83 -6.92
N THR A 99 8.06 6.07 -7.00
CA THR A 99 7.03 6.43 -7.98
C THR A 99 7.42 7.68 -8.76
N THR A 100 7.25 7.65 -10.08
CA THR A 100 7.37 8.85 -10.94
C THR A 100 6.03 9.59 -11.10
N ILE A 101 4.91 8.91 -10.80
CA ILE A 101 3.57 9.49 -10.78
C ILE A 101 3.08 9.39 -9.34
N ASN A 102 2.83 10.54 -8.75
CA ASN A 102 2.37 10.62 -7.38
C ASN A 102 0.85 10.47 -7.33
N PRO A 103 0.31 9.47 -6.62
CA PRO A 103 -1.12 9.34 -6.43
C PRO A 103 -1.64 10.48 -5.56
N ASN A 104 -2.83 10.98 -5.87
CA ASN A 104 -3.54 11.86 -4.96
C ASN A 104 -4.19 11.00 -3.87
N LEU A 105 -3.82 11.27 -2.63
CA LEU A 105 -4.40 10.59 -1.47
C LEU A 105 -5.43 11.45 -0.79
N GLY A 106 -6.51 10.82 -0.39
CA GLY A 106 -7.55 11.43 0.42
C GLY A 106 -7.92 10.52 1.59
N VAL A 107 -8.32 11.12 2.67
CA VAL A 107 -8.77 10.42 3.87
C VAL A 107 -10.23 10.76 4.13
N THR A 108 -11.03 9.75 4.33
CA THR A 108 -12.43 9.87 4.75
C THR A 108 -12.68 9.04 6.01
N TYR A 109 -13.78 9.30 6.69
CA TYR A 109 -14.16 8.57 7.90
C TYR A 109 -15.54 7.95 7.69
N TYR A 110 -15.63 6.67 7.98
CA TYR A 110 -16.88 5.93 7.95
C TYR A 110 -17.01 5.09 9.23
N ASP A 111 -18.09 5.27 9.95
CA ASP A 111 -18.35 4.60 11.23
C ASP A 111 -17.18 4.68 12.23
N GLY A 112 -16.60 5.89 12.37
CA GLY A 112 -15.45 6.15 13.24
C GLY A 112 -14.12 5.55 12.78
N LYS A 113 -14.10 4.88 11.62
CA LYS A 113 -12.88 4.30 11.04
C LYS A 113 -12.35 5.19 9.93
N GLU A 114 -11.04 5.35 9.92
CA GLU A 114 -10.33 6.04 8.85
C GLU A 114 -10.22 5.13 7.63
N VAL A 115 -10.55 5.65 6.46
CA VAL A 115 -10.42 4.99 5.16
C VAL A 115 -9.58 5.86 4.25
N THR A 116 -8.46 5.35 3.80
CA THR A 116 -7.57 6.02 2.86
C THR A 116 -7.93 5.66 1.44
N LEU A 117 -8.15 6.69 0.60
CA LEU A 117 -8.46 6.58 -0.82
C LEU A 117 -7.26 7.06 -1.63
N ALA A 118 -6.95 6.38 -2.74
CA ALA A 118 -5.93 6.81 -3.68
C ALA A 118 -6.55 6.99 -5.08
N ASP A 119 -6.48 8.19 -5.63
CA ASP A 119 -6.72 8.40 -7.06
C ASP A 119 -5.47 7.95 -7.80
N ILE A 120 -5.62 6.89 -8.57
CA ILE A 120 -4.53 6.28 -9.30
C ILE A 120 -4.62 6.75 -10.76
N PRO A 121 -3.84 7.80 -11.16
CA PRO A 121 -3.86 8.34 -12.51
C PRO A 121 -3.18 7.36 -13.47
N GLY A 122 -3.64 7.25 -14.70
CA GLY A 122 -2.82 6.71 -15.78
C GLY A 122 -3.15 5.32 -16.32
N LEU A 123 -4.35 4.75 -16.06
CA LEU A 123 -4.85 3.68 -16.91
C LEU A 123 -5.31 4.29 -18.24
N VAL A 124 -4.36 4.41 -19.18
CA VAL A 124 -4.60 4.85 -20.56
C VAL A 124 -4.32 3.65 -21.46
N GLU A 125 -5.13 3.43 -22.49
CA GLU A 125 -4.90 2.38 -23.48
C GLU A 125 -3.43 2.32 -23.92
N GLY A 126 -2.79 1.16 -23.74
CA GLY A 126 -1.41 0.94 -24.13
C GLY A 126 -0.35 1.33 -23.08
N ALA A 127 -0.71 1.62 -21.85
CA ALA A 127 0.26 1.92 -20.79
C ALA A 127 1.27 0.77 -20.56
N HIS A 128 0.87 -0.47 -20.86
CA HIS A 128 1.75 -1.65 -20.82
C HIS A 128 2.80 -1.68 -21.94
N LYS A 129 2.60 -0.91 -23.03
CA LYS A 129 3.52 -0.84 -24.17
C LYS A 129 4.51 0.32 -24.07
N GLY A 130 4.34 1.24 -23.14
CA GLY A 130 5.17 2.42 -22.97
C GLY A 130 6.21 2.25 -21.89
N VAL A 131 7.43 2.61 -22.22
CA VAL A 131 8.64 2.53 -21.41
C VAL A 131 8.42 3.11 -20.00
N GLY A 132 8.25 2.23 -19.01
CA GLY A 132 8.47 2.57 -17.60
C GLY A 132 7.32 3.22 -16.81
N LEU A 133 6.20 3.64 -17.41
CA LEU A 133 5.06 4.24 -16.68
C LEU A 133 4.09 3.17 -16.14
N GLY A 134 3.82 2.11 -16.91
CA GLY A 134 2.86 1.07 -16.56
C GLY A 134 3.23 0.30 -15.29
N ASP A 135 4.47 -0.14 -15.17
CA ASP A 135 4.95 -0.96 -14.05
C ASP A 135 4.87 -0.23 -12.70
N LYS A 136 5.21 1.06 -12.69
CA LYS A 136 5.20 1.86 -11.45
C LYS A 136 3.80 2.16 -10.97
N PHE A 137 2.89 2.41 -11.91
CA PHE A 137 1.48 2.65 -11.67
C PHE A 137 0.78 1.41 -11.07
N LEU A 138 1.03 0.25 -11.63
CA LEU A 138 0.39 -0.99 -11.23
C LEU A 138 0.85 -1.48 -9.86
N ARG A 139 2.07 -1.11 -9.44
CA ARG A 139 2.51 -1.30 -8.04
C ARG A 139 1.66 -0.51 -7.03
N HIS A 140 1.05 0.60 -7.43
CA HIS A 140 0.11 1.33 -6.57
C HIS A 140 -1.19 0.56 -6.40
N ILE A 141 -1.72 0.02 -7.49
CA ILE A 141 -2.93 -0.82 -7.46
C ILE A 141 -2.69 -2.06 -6.60
N GLU A 142 -1.56 -2.74 -6.77
CA GLU A 142 -1.18 -3.89 -5.97
C GLU A 142 -1.21 -3.61 -4.47
N ARG A 143 -0.86 -2.39 -4.09
CA ARG A 143 -0.78 -1.94 -2.68
C ARG A 143 -2.08 -1.40 -2.09
N CYS A 144 -3.16 -1.36 -2.84
CA CYS A 144 -4.49 -1.07 -2.32
C CYS A 144 -5.15 -2.36 -1.82
N LYS A 145 -6.01 -2.27 -0.79
CA LYS A 145 -6.75 -3.44 -0.28
C LYS A 145 -7.88 -3.85 -1.22
N MET A 146 -8.54 -2.87 -1.85
CA MET A 146 -9.63 -3.07 -2.80
C MET A 146 -9.60 -1.99 -3.89
N LEU A 147 -10.35 -2.21 -4.97
CA LEU A 147 -10.47 -1.29 -6.09
C LEU A 147 -11.89 -0.75 -6.21
N LEU A 148 -11.98 0.54 -6.49
CA LEU A 148 -13.22 1.20 -6.91
C LEU A 148 -13.06 1.56 -8.39
N HIS A 149 -13.76 0.83 -9.26
CA HIS A 149 -13.72 1.04 -10.69
C HIS A 149 -14.80 2.03 -11.10
N LEU A 150 -14.40 3.22 -11.48
CA LEU A 150 -15.29 4.29 -11.88
C LEU A 150 -15.52 4.25 -13.39
N ILE A 151 -16.78 4.11 -13.79
CA ILE A 151 -17.21 4.06 -15.18
C ILE A 151 -18.11 5.27 -15.46
N ASP A 152 -17.83 5.96 -16.55
CA ASP A 152 -18.64 7.08 -17.02
C ASP A 152 -19.88 6.57 -17.77
N LEU A 153 -21.06 6.81 -17.21
CA LEU A 153 -22.33 6.39 -17.82
C LEU A 153 -22.63 7.08 -19.16
N SER A 154 -22.01 8.21 -19.44
CA SER A 154 -22.20 8.89 -20.73
C SER A 154 -21.54 8.17 -21.92
N GLU A 155 -20.65 7.20 -21.64
CA GLU A 155 -20.02 6.40 -22.68
C GLU A 155 -21.02 5.51 -23.42
N LYS A 156 -20.80 5.31 -24.73
CA LYS A 156 -21.69 4.52 -25.60
C LYS A 156 -21.63 3.02 -25.29
N ASP A 157 -20.45 2.51 -24.90
CA ASP A 157 -20.22 1.09 -24.65
C ASP A 157 -19.52 0.89 -23.29
N LEU A 158 -20.32 0.73 -22.25
CA LEU A 158 -19.87 0.56 -20.86
C LEU A 158 -19.11 -0.75 -20.67
N ILE A 159 -19.59 -1.81 -21.34
CA ILE A 159 -18.98 -3.15 -21.21
C ILE A 159 -17.57 -3.14 -21.80
N ASN A 160 -17.39 -2.53 -22.95
CA ASN A 160 -16.07 -2.41 -23.57
C ASN A 160 -15.14 -1.53 -22.73
N SER A 161 -15.67 -0.46 -22.16
CA SER A 161 -14.93 0.42 -21.25
C SER A 161 -14.42 -0.33 -20.02
N TYR A 162 -15.27 -1.12 -19.39
CA TYR A 162 -14.89 -1.99 -18.28
C TYR A 162 -13.84 -3.03 -18.71
N LYS A 163 -14.12 -3.77 -19.80
CA LYS A 163 -13.22 -4.81 -20.30
C LYS A 163 -11.83 -4.30 -20.63
N LYS A 164 -11.71 -3.12 -21.23
CA LYS A 164 -10.41 -2.52 -21.56
C LYS A 164 -9.56 -2.30 -20.32
N ILE A 165 -10.11 -1.69 -19.28
CA ILE A 165 -9.39 -1.48 -18.01
C ILE A 165 -9.04 -2.82 -17.37
N LYS A 166 -9.97 -3.77 -17.38
CA LYS A 166 -9.74 -5.10 -16.80
C LYS A 166 -8.64 -5.86 -17.53
N LEU A 167 -8.61 -5.83 -18.85
CA LEU A 167 -7.54 -6.44 -19.65
C LEU A 167 -6.19 -5.78 -19.39
N GLU A 168 -6.14 -4.48 -19.22
CA GLU A 168 -4.92 -3.75 -18.87
C GLU A 168 -4.37 -4.23 -17.52
N LEU A 169 -5.22 -4.35 -16.50
CA LEU A 169 -4.84 -4.88 -15.19
C LEU A 169 -4.32 -6.33 -15.27
N LEU A 170 -5.03 -7.18 -16.04
CA LEU A 170 -4.67 -8.59 -16.24
C LEU A 170 -3.36 -8.78 -17.00
N SER A 171 -3.08 -7.89 -17.96
CA SER A 171 -1.85 -7.98 -18.75
C SER A 171 -0.61 -7.72 -17.91
N TYR A 172 -0.77 -7.06 -16.78
CA TYR A 172 0.33 -6.75 -15.87
C TYR A 172 0.54 -7.85 -14.83
N ASP A 173 -0.48 -8.18 -14.03
CA ASP A 173 -0.38 -9.24 -13.04
C ASP A 173 -1.75 -9.91 -12.80
N LYS A 174 -1.75 -11.24 -12.91
CA LYS A 174 -2.92 -12.08 -12.62
C LYS A 174 -3.41 -11.96 -11.17
N ILE A 175 -2.57 -11.48 -10.24
CA ILE A 175 -2.94 -11.25 -8.85
C ILE A 175 -3.96 -10.10 -8.74
N LEU A 176 -3.88 -9.12 -9.64
CA LEU A 176 -4.80 -7.97 -9.65
C LEU A 176 -6.24 -8.36 -9.98
N ASP A 177 -6.43 -9.43 -10.73
CA ASP A 177 -7.76 -9.97 -11.04
C ASP A 177 -8.50 -10.49 -9.81
N LYS A 178 -7.76 -10.98 -8.82
CA LYS A 178 -8.31 -11.52 -7.57
C LYS A 178 -8.63 -10.43 -6.53
N LYS A 179 -8.26 -9.18 -6.80
CA LYS A 179 -8.60 -8.09 -5.88
C LYS A 179 -10.09 -7.86 -5.85
N LYS A 180 -10.59 -7.57 -4.64
CA LYS A 180 -11.97 -7.13 -4.48
C LYS A 180 -12.19 -5.83 -5.25
N GLU A 181 -13.14 -5.85 -6.16
CA GLU A 181 -13.49 -4.73 -7.03
C GLU A 181 -14.95 -4.36 -6.81
N ILE A 182 -15.22 -3.06 -6.73
CA ILE A 182 -16.57 -2.48 -6.74
C ILE A 182 -16.67 -1.60 -7.97
N ILE A 183 -17.68 -1.83 -8.80
CA ILE A 183 -17.98 -0.99 -9.97
C ILE A 183 -18.89 0.15 -9.52
N PHE A 184 -18.53 1.36 -9.88
CA PHE A 184 -19.28 2.56 -9.59
C PHE A 184 -19.55 3.35 -10.87
N PHE A 185 -20.83 3.56 -11.18
CA PHE A 185 -21.25 4.34 -12.34
C PHE A 185 -21.35 5.81 -11.96
N ASN A 186 -20.63 6.65 -12.70
CA ASN A 186 -20.57 8.09 -12.49
C ASN A 186 -21.25 8.86 -13.61
N LYS A 187 -21.55 10.13 -13.37
CA LYS A 187 -22.20 11.07 -14.31
C LYS A 187 -23.62 10.66 -14.73
N SER A 188 -24.36 10.05 -13.82
CA SER A 188 -25.77 9.71 -14.05
C SER A 188 -26.64 10.95 -14.29
N ASP A 189 -26.21 12.11 -13.81
CA ASP A 189 -26.83 13.42 -14.02
C ASP A 189 -26.87 13.87 -15.50
N LEU A 190 -26.02 13.31 -16.33
CA LEU A 190 -25.98 13.60 -17.78
C LEU A 190 -26.96 12.78 -18.61
N LEU A 191 -27.71 11.86 -18.01
CA LEU A 191 -28.62 10.94 -18.69
C LEU A 191 -30.05 11.07 -18.14
N GLU A 192 -31.03 10.84 -19.01
CA GLU A 192 -32.41 10.71 -18.58
C GLU A 192 -32.62 9.37 -17.87
N LYS A 193 -33.57 9.32 -16.89
CA LYS A 193 -33.84 8.11 -16.10
C LYS A 193 -34.11 6.87 -16.97
N ASN A 194 -34.88 7.05 -18.06
CA ASN A 194 -35.19 5.95 -18.97
C ASN A 194 -33.99 5.40 -19.73
N ASP A 195 -32.91 6.16 -19.87
CA ASP A 195 -31.68 5.71 -20.53
C ASP A 195 -30.72 5.06 -19.56
N ILE A 196 -30.79 5.39 -18.27
CA ILE A 196 -30.01 4.73 -17.21
C ILE A 196 -30.47 3.27 -17.06
N ASP A 197 -31.80 3.03 -17.06
CA ASP A 197 -32.37 1.69 -16.87
C ASP A 197 -32.11 0.74 -18.06
N LYS A 198 -31.72 1.29 -19.22
CA LYS A 198 -31.40 0.52 -20.45
C LYS A 198 -29.91 0.18 -20.59
N LYS A 199 -29.06 0.77 -19.77
CA LYS A 199 -27.59 0.58 -19.79
C LYS A 199 -27.11 -0.39 -18.76
#